data_0f9e27f49d62cf4e60d0799d059ea5ad
#
_entry.id   0f9e27f49d62cf4e60d0799d059ea5ad
#
_cell.length_a   1.000
_cell.length_b   1.000
_cell.length_c   1.000
_cell.angle_alpha   90.00
_cell.angle_beta   90.00
_cell.angle_gamma   90.00
#
_symmetry.space_group_name_H-M   'P 1'
#
loop_
_entity.id
_entity.type
_entity.pdbx_description
1 polymer ?
#
loop_
_entity_poly.entity_id
_entity_poly.type
_entity_poly.pdbx_seq_one_letter_code
_entity_poly.pdbx_strand_id
1 'polypeptide(L)'
;IMNTVETDEGQYDTVAPVFWATGAALMVRSAVYHEVGGLDARFFAHMEEIDFCWRLRSRGYDIVCIPSAVVYHVGGGTLPKENPNKTYLNFRNNLYMLYKNLPDERLSTVMRCRFWLDRLAALQFLLKGERRSFQAVFRARADFRKQKKDFRVSRKENLSRMVVNPIPEQARFSILWAYYFQNRHKYSDLPHI
;
A
#
# COMPACT_ATOMS: atom_id res chain seq x y z
N ILE A 1 7.37 -11.91 7.33
CA ILE A 1 7.06 -10.93 6.28
C ILE A 1 8.19 -11.01 5.27
N MET A 2 7.84 -11.07 4.01
CA MET A 2 8.79 -11.18 2.90
C MET A 2 9.73 -9.97 2.92
N ASN A 3 11.02 -10.23 2.98
CA ASN A 3 12.06 -9.20 2.83
C ASN A 3 12.87 -9.58 1.60
N THR A 4 12.28 -9.34 0.44
CA THR A 4 12.89 -9.64 -0.85
C THR A 4 13.47 -8.36 -1.43
N VAL A 5 14.71 -8.42 -1.85
CA VAL A 5 15.39 -7.38 -2.62
C VAL A 5 15.87 -8.05 -3.89
N GLU A 6 15.46 -7.52 -5.02
CA GLU A 6 15.97 -7.91 -6.31
C GLU A 6 17.09 -6.96 -6.72
N THR A 7 18.19 -7.52 -7.20
CA THR A 7 19.28 -6.71 -7.74
C THR A 7 18.86 -6.15 -9.09
N ASP A 8 19.03 -4.85 -9.28
CA ASP A 8 18.84 -4.20 -10.57
C ASP A 8 20.05 -4.48 -11.47
N GLU A 9 19.80 -5.17 -12.56
CA GLU A 9 20.77 -5.52 -13.61
C GLU A 9 20.38 -4.88 -14.96
N GLY A 10 19.60 -3.80 -14.93
CA GLY A 10 19.08 -3.12 -16.12
C GLY A 10 17.74 -3.66 -16.62
N GLN A 11 17.12 -4.62 -15.93
CA GLN A 11 15.83 -5.21 -16.32
C GLN A 11 14.65 -4.25 -16.18
N TYR A 12 14.85 -3.09 -15.54
CA TYR A 12 13.84 -2.06 -15.29
C TYR A 12 14.15 -0.73 -15.99
N ASP A 13 15.07 -0.69 -16.93
CA ASP A 13 15.52 0.54 -17.61
C ASP A 13 14.55 1.08 -18.68
N THR A 14 13.35 0.50 -18.77
CA THR A 14 12.32 0.95 -19.71
C THR A 14 11.19 1.67 -18.97
N VAL A 15 10.63 2.70 -19.62
CA VAL A 15 9.42 3.38 -19.11
C VAL A 15 8.28 2.37 -19.01
N ALA A 16 7.68 2.25 -17.84
CA ALA A 16 6.63 1.27 -17.59
C ALA A 16 5.47 1.88 -16.77
N PRO A 17 4.22 1.46 -17.05
CA PRO A 17 3.10 1.79 -16.19
C PRO A 17 3.25 1.12 -14.83
N VAL A 18 2.90 1.84 -13.77
CA VAL A 18 2.95 1.32 -12.40
C VAL A 18 1.68 1.67 -11.64
N PHE A 19 1.33 0.86 -10.64
CA PHE A 19 0.16 1.14 -9.82
C PHE A 19 0.41 2.31 -8.86
N TRP A 20 1.60 2.44 -8.31
CA TRP A 20 1.94 3.49 -7.36
C TRP A 20 3.42 3.86 -7.44
N ALA A 21 3.75 5.05 -6.99
CA ALA A 21 5.11 5.56 -6.83
C ALA A 21 5.36 5.94 -5.38
N THR A 22 6.61 5.78 -4.93
CA THR A 22 7.01 6.16 -3.57
C THR A 22 6.99 7.67 -3.41
N GLY A 23 6.59 8.15 -2.23
CA GLY A 23 6.61 9.59 -1.91
C GLY A 23 7.99 10.23 -1.98
N ALA A 24 9.06 9.44 -1.98
CA ALA A 24 10.44 9.92 -2.14
C ALA A 24 10.79 10.35 -3.59
N ALA A 25 10.06 9.82 -4.58
CA ALA A 25 10.32 10.08 -6.01
C ALA A 25 9.00 10.16 -6.81
N LEU A 26 8.07 10.97 -6.34
CA LEU A 26 6.78 11.18 -6.99
C LEU A 26 6.71 12.61 -7.55
N MET A 27 6.45 12.72 -8.85
CA MET A 27 6.09 13.98 -9.50
C MET A 27 4.66 13.87 -10.02
N VAL A 28 3.85 14.91 -9.82
CA VAL A 28 2.46 14.96 -10.25
C VAL A 28 2.10 16.36 -10.75
N ARG A 29 1.23 16.43 -11.75
CA ARG A 29 0.69 17.72 -12.22
C ARG A 29 -0.13 18.36 -11.10
N SER A 30 0.18 19.63 -10.77
CA SER A 30 -0.48 20.36 -9.67
C SER A 30 -2.01 20.34 -9.77
N ALA A 31 -2.57 20.59 -10.95
CA ALA A 31 -4.02 20.54 -11.18
C ALA A 31 -4.61 19.18 -10.80
N VAL A 32 -3.98 18.08 -11.23
CA VAL A 32 -4.42 16.71 -10.94
C VAL A 32 -4.28 16.39 -9.44
N TYR A 33 -3.20 16.86 -8.81
CA TYR A 33 -3.01 16.70 -7.36
C TYR A 33 -4.18 17.30 -6.58
N HIS A 34 -4.57 18.53 -6.92
CA HIS A 34 -5.70 19.21 -6.25
C HIS A 34 -7.05 18.60 -6.59
N GLU A 35 -7.28 18.22 -7.84
CA GLU A 35 -8.52 17.59 -8.28
C GLU A 35 -8.79 16.26 -7.56
N VAL A 36 -7.73 15.46 -7.34
CA VAL A 36 -7.83 14.16 -6.66
C VAL A 36 -7.88 14.34 -5.13
N GLY A 37 -7.59 15.54 -4.61
CA GLY A 37 -7.64 15.88 -3.19
C GLY A 37 -6.33 15.63 -2.44
N GLY A 38 -5.19 15.56 -3.14
CA GLY A 38 -3.86 15.46 -2.56
C GLY A 38 -3.62 14.26 -1.65
N LEU A 39 -2.60 14.34 -0.82
CA LEU A 39 -2.32 13.35 0.23
C LEU A 39 -3.28 13.53 1.41
N ASP A 40 -3.83 12.44 1.91
CA ASP A 40 -4.77 12.47 3.04
C ASP A 40 -4.00 12.55 4.37
N ALA A 41 -3.99 13.72 4.99
CA ALA A 41 -3.25 14.01 6.23
C ALA A 41 -3.59 13.06 7.39
N ARG A 42 -4.76 12.39 7.36
CA ARG A 42 -5.14 11.40 8.40
C ARG A 42 -4.23 10.19 8.46
N PHE A 43 -3.50 9.91 7.38
CA PHE A 43 -2.49 8.85 7.37
C PHE A 43 -1.27 9.21 8.22
N PHE A 44 -0.90 10.49 8.26
CA PHE A 44 0.30 11.03 8.91
C PHE A 44 1.59 10.60 8.20
N ALA A 45 1.87 9.30 8.10
CA ALA A 45 3.00 8.73 7.39
C ALA A 45 2.70 7.27 7.03
N HIS A 46 3.23 6.80 5.92
CA HIS A 46 3.06 5.47 5.31
C HIS A 46 1.66 5.23 4.72
N MET A 47 1.60 4.74 3.51
CA MET A 47 0.41 4.41 2.70
C MET A 47 -0.35 5.61 2.13
N GLU A 48 -0.03 6.85 2.50
CA GLU A 48 -0.68 8.05 1.95
C GLU A 48 -0.41 8.22 0.46
N GLU A 49 0.81 7.91 0.02
CA GLU A 49 1.21 7.93 -1.38
C GLU A 49 0.53 6.82 -2.18
N ILE A 50 0.38 5.63 -1.60
CA ILE A 50 -0.31 4.52 -2.25
C ILE A 50 -1.81 4.79 -2.35
N ASP A 51 -2.43 5.37 -1.30
CA ASP A 51 -3.82 5.82 -1.32
C ASP A 51 -4.04 6.88 -2.42
N PHE A 52 -3.12 7.83 -2.54
CA PHE A 52 -3.17 8.87 -3.55
C PHE A 52 -3.05 8.29 -4.96
N CYS A 53 -2.08 7.42 -5.21
CA CYS A 53 -1.89 6.74 -6.48
C CYS A 53 -3.10 5.85 -6.84
N TRP A 54 -3.70 5.17 -5.86
CA TRP A 54 -4.91 4.40 -6.10
C TRP A 54 -6.06 5.28 -6.58
N ARG A 55 -6.25 6.45 -5.96
CA ARG A 55 -7.27 7.41 -6.41
C ARG A 55 -6.99 7.95 -7.81
N LEU A 56 -5.72 8.22 -8.15
CA LEU A 56 -5.32 8.61 -9.51
C LEU A 56 -5.70 7.52 -10.51
N ARG A 57 -5.22 6.29 -10.29
CA ARG A 57 -5.45 5.17 -11.22
C ARG A 57 -6.93 4.84 -11.37
N SER A 58 -7.68 4.83 -10.27
CA SER A 58 -9.13 4.57 -10.33
C SER A 58 -9.92 5.64 -11.08
N ARG A 59 -9.40 6.87 -11.18
CA ARG A 59 -9.99 7.98 -11.94
C ARG A 59 -9.49 8.07 -13.38
N GLY A 60 -8.69 7.11 -13.84
CA GLY A 60 -8.21 7.02 -15.22
C GLY A 60 -6.90 7.76 -15.51
N TYR A 61 -6.21 8.29 -14.49
CA TYR A 61 -4.88 8.87 -14.67
C TYR A 61 -3.82 7.79 -14.72
N ASP A 62 -2.87 7.90 -15.64
CA ASP A 62 -1.73 7.00 -15.72
C ASP A 62 -0.60 7.42 -14.77
N ILE A 63 0.07 6.42 -14.21
CA ILE A 63 1.30 6.58 -13.44
C ILE A 63 2.36 5.76 -14.14
N VAL A 64 3.50 6.39 -14.43
CA VAL A 64 4.62 5.74 -15.12
C VAL A 64 5.90 5.87 -14.32
N CYS A 65 6.70 4.83 -14.33
CA CYS A 65 8.09 4.87 -13.87
C CYS A 65 8.97 5.33 -15.04
N ILE A 66 9.81 6.35 -14.80
CA ILE A 66 10.78 6.86 -15.75
C ILE A 66 12.18 6.57 -15.19
N PRO A 67 12.84 5.49 -15.59
CA PRO A 67 14.10 5.04 -14.99
C PRO A 67 15.25 6.05 -15.12
N SER A 68 15.26 6.89 -16.15
CA SER A 68 16.26 7.95 -16.32
C SER A 68 16.14 9.09 -15.31
N ALA A 69 15.00 9.19 -14.59
CA ALA A 69 14.80 10.18 -13.54
C ALA A 69 15.26 9.62 -12.18
N VAL A 70 16.54 9.70 -11.90
CA VAL A 70 17.16 9.12 -10.70
C VAL A 70 17.06 10.05 -9.51
N VAL A 71 16.60 9.53 -8.38
CA VAL A 71 16.52 10.23 -7.10
C VAL A 71 17.26 9.45 -6.03
N TYR A 72 18.18 10.12 -5.32
CA TYR A 72 18.87 9.54 -4.18
C TYR A 72 18.09 9.81 -2.89
N HIS A 73 17.74 8.76 -2.17
CA HIS A 73 16.93 8.85 -0.95
C HIS A 73 17.60 8.17 0.24
N VAL A 74 17.70 8.93 1.36
CA VAL A 74 18.17 8.37 2.63
C VAL A 74 17.02 7.65 3.32
N GLY A 75 16.98 6.33 3.18
CA GLY A 75 15.95 5.49 3.79
C GLY A 75 15.95 5.58 5.33
N GLY A 76 14.75 5.71 5.94
CA GLY A 76 14.59 5.69 7.39
C GLY A 76 14.76 7.02 8.10
N GLY A 77 14.88 8.15 7.37
CA GLY A 77 15.05 9.48 7.96
C GLY A 77 13.90 9.95 8.86
N THR A 78 12.67 9.50 8.58
CA THR A 78 11.50 9.91 9.37
C THR A 78 11.23 8.98 10.56
N LEU A 79 11.36 7.67 10.38
CA LEU A 79 11.13 6.67 11.45
C LEU A 79 12.12 5.51 11.30
N PRO A 80 12.91 5.18 12.34
CA PRO A 80 13.79 4.00 12.36
C PRO A 80 13.02 2.70 12.06
N LYS A 81 13.69 1.71 11.44
CA LYS A 81 13.05 0.44 11.04
C LYS A 81 12.37 -0.30 12.19
N GLU A 82 12.91 -0.21 13.40
CA GLU A 82 12.47 -0.93 14.60
C GLU A 82 11.43 -0.17 15.44
N ASN A 83 10.96 0.98 14.97
CA ASN A 83 10.01 1.79 15.73
C ASN A 83 8.60 1.13 15.73
N PRO A 84 8.03 0.77 16.89
CA PRO A 84 6.68 0.19 16.99
C PRO A 84 5.58 1.08 16.41
N ASN A 85 5.78 2.41 16.38
CA ASN A 85 4.86 3.33 15.73
C ASN A 85 4.84 3.14 14.21
N LYS A 86 5.96 2.77 13.59
CA LYS A 86 6.00 2.40 12.17
C LYS A 86 5.13 1.18 11.90
N THR A 87 5.23 0.13 12.72
CA THR A 87 4.36 -1.05 12.64
C THR A 87 2.89 -0.64 12.80
N TYR A 88 2.57 0.14 13.82
CA TYR A 88 1.21 0.63 14.06
C TYR A 88 0.66 1.39 12.84
N LEU A 89 1.39 2.37 12.32
CA LEU A 89 0.96 3.16 11.18
C LEU A 89 0.76 2.30 9.93
N ASN A 90 1.68 1.39 9.62
CA ASN A 90 1.55 0.51 8.47
C ASN A 90 0.29 -0.37 8.55
N PHE A 91 -0.01 -0.97 9.70
CA PHE A 91 -1.21 -1.80 9.85
C PHE A 91 -2.50 -0.96 9.83
N ARG A 92 -2.53 0.17 10.54
CA ARG A 92 -3.70 1.06 10.58
C ARG A 92 -4.00 1.67 9.20
N ASN A 93 -2.99 2.24 8.59
CA ASN A 93 -3.13 2.98 7.33
C ASN A 93 -3.45 2.04 6.16
N ASN A 94 -2.90 0.82 6.15
CA ASN A 94 -3.30 -0.18 5.18
C ASN A 94 -4.81 -0.48 5.26
N LEU A 95 -5.38 -0.57 6.47
CA LEU A 95 -6.82 -0.75 6.63
C LEU A 95 -7.63 0.46 6.18
N TYR A 96 -7.14 1.70 6.40
CA TYR A 96 -7.77 2.92 5.89
C TYR A 96 -7.77 2.95 4.36
N MET A 97 -6.60 2.69 3.75
CA MET A 97 -6.43 2.68 2.31
C MET A 97 -7.37 1.66 1.64
N LEU A 98 -7.40 0.42 2.15
CA LEU A 98 -8.30 -0.62 1.66
C LEU A 98 -9.77 -0.22 1.81
N TYR A 99 -10.16 0.31 2.98
CA TYR A 99 -11.54 0.75 3.22
C TYR A 99 -11.95 1.90 2.30
N LYS A 100 -11.06 2.87 2.05
CA LYS A 100 -11.34 4.03 1.20
C LYS A 100 -11.53 3.68 -0.28
N ASN A 101 -10.78 2.71 -0.79
CA ASN A 101 -10.61 2.53 -2.23
C ASN A 101 -11.15 1.21 -2.79
N LEU A 102 -11.35 0.18 -1.97
CA LEU A 102 -11.89 -1.08 -2.46
C LEU A 102 -13.38 -0.98 -2.79
N PRO A 103 -13.82 -1.49 -3.95
CA PRO A 103 -15.24 -1.69 -4.27
C PRO A 103 -15.94 -2.56 -3.23
N ASP A 104 -17.27 -2.35 -3.08
CA ASP A 104 -18.05 -3.00 -2.03
C ASP A 104 -18.05 -4.53 -2.14
N GLU A 105 -18.02 -5.07 -3.37
CA GLU A 105 -18.01 -6.50 -3.66
C GLU A 105 -16.75 -7.19 -3.11
N ARG A 106 -15.61 -6.47 -3.10
CA ARG A 106 -14.31 -7.00 -2.66
C ARG A 106 -13.99 -6.68 -1.20
N LEU A 107 -14.59 -5.62 -0.66
CA LEU A 107 -14.20 -5.08 0.65
C LEU A 107 -14.31 -6.12 1.76
N SER A 108 -15.44 -6.80 1.87
CA SER A 108 -15.69 -7.77 2.96
C SER A 108 -14.71 -8.94 2.94
N THR A 109 -14.44 -9.48 1.76
CA THR A 109 -13.51 -10.60 1.57
C THR A 109 -12.08 -10.20 1.89
N VAL A 110 -11.61 -9.05 1.35
CA VAL A 110 -10.26 -8.56 1.61
C VAL A 110 -10.08 -8.25 3.09
N MET A 111 -11.06 -7.60 3.75
CA MET A 111 -10.97 -7.27 5.18
C MET A 111 -10.97 -8.52 6.08
N ARG A 112 -11.64 -9.61 5.68
CA ARG A 112 -11.57 -10.91 6.37
C ARG A 112 -10.20 -11.57 6.20
N CYS A 113 -9.67 -11.60 4.98
CA CYS A 113 -8.31 -12.10 4.73
C CYS A 113 -7.29 -11.31 5.56
N ARG A 114 -7.37 -9.98 5.54
CA ARG A 114 -6.50 -9.10 6.36
C ARG A 114 -6.64 -9.37 7.86
N PHE A 115 -7.83 -9.70 8.33
CA PHE A 115 -8.03 -10.04 9.73
C PHE A 115 -7.18 -11.24 10.18
N TRP A 116 -7.08 -12.27 9.37
CA TRP A 116 -6.27 -13.44 9.67
C TRP A 116 -4.78 -13.20 9.45
N LEU A 117 -4.42 -12.54 8.35
CA LEU A 117 -3.03 -12.21 8.05
C LEU A 117 -2.41 -11.28 9.11
N ASP A 118 -3.16 -10.31 9.62
CA ASP A 118 -2.69 -9.43 10.68
C ASP A 118 -2.42 -10.21 11.97
N ARG A 119 -3.22 -11.24 12.28
CA ARG A 119 -2.99 -12.11 13.46
C ARG A 119 -1.76 -12.99 13.29
N LEU A 120 -1.56 -13.54 12.09
CA LEU A 120 -0.35 -14.30 11.79
C LEU A 120 0.90 -13.41 11.90
N ALA A 121 0.84 -12.18 11.39
CA ALA A 121 1.93 -11.22 11.55
C ALA A 121 2.16 -10.85 13.03
N ALA A 122 1.10 -10.66 13.81
CA ALA A 122 1.22 -10.41 15.25
C ALA A 122 1.87 -11.59 15.97
N LEU A 123 1.46 -12.82 15.66
CA LEU A 123 2.08 -14.01 16.22
C LEU A 123 3.57 -14.10 15.87
N GLN A 124 3.94 -13.79 14.64
CA GLN A 124 5.35 -13.76 14.22
C GLN A 124 6.15 -12.73 15.04
N PHE A 125 5.61 -11.53 15.29
CA PHE A 125 6.24 -10.54 16.17
C PHE A 125 6.42 -11.08 17.59
N LEU A 126 5.41 -11.74 18.13
CA LEU A 126 5.47 -12.34 19.46
C LEU A 126 6.57 -13.41 19.57
N LEU A 127 6.66 -14.31 18.56
CA LEU A 127 7.69 -15.36 18.50
C LEU A 127 9.10 -14.79 18.37
N LYS A 128 9.24 -13.61 17.77
CA LYS A 128 10.52 -12.87 17.70
C LYS A 128 10.83 -12.05 18.95
N GLY A 129 9.97 -12.07 19.98
CA GLY A 129 10.13 -11.26 21.19
C GLY A 129 9.75 -9.79 21.04
N GLU A 130 9.21 -9.39 19.88
CA GLU A 130 8.84 -8.01 19.56
C GLU A 130 7.45 -7.65 20.13
N ARG A 131 7.31 -7.68 21.45
CA ARG A 131 6.03 -7.45 22.16
C ARG A 131 5.35 -6.12 21.79
N ARG A 132 6.13 -5.06 21.57
CA ARG A 132 5.59 -3.74 21.19
C ARG A 132 4.97 -3.75 19.79
N SER A 133 5.62 -4.44 18.83
CA SER A 133 5.08 -4.62 17.47
C SER A 133 3.83 -5.51 17.49
N PHE A 134 3.81 -6.57 18.31
CA PHE A 134 2.60 -7.37 18.54
C PHE A 134 1.42 -6.51 19.00
N GLN A 135 1.60 -5.71 20.06
CA GLN A 135 0.54 -4.82 20.57
C GLN A 135 0.12 -3.75 19.53
N ALA A 136 1.07 -3.25 18.73
CA ALA A 136 0.82 -2.25 17.70
C ALA A 136 -0.18 -2.74 16.64
N VAL A 137 -0.13 -4.03 16.25
CA VAL A 137 -1.09 -4.61 15.30
C VAL A 137 -2.52 -4.57 15.85
N PHE A 138 -2.72 -4.94 17.11
CA PHE A 138 -4.07 -4.94 17.72
C PHE A 138 -4.58 -3.51 17.93
N ARG A 139 -3.72 -2.60 18.39
CA ARG A 139 -4.06 -1.17 18.54
C ARG A 139 -4.47 -0.58 17.19
N ALA A 140 -3.72 -0.85 16.11
CA ALA A 140 -4.03 -0.39 14.77
C ALA A 140 -5.45 -0.82 14.32
N ARG A 141 -5.83 -2.06 14.58
CA ARG A 141 -7.17 -2.57 14.25
C ARG A 141 -8.27 -1.98 15.13
N ALA A 142 -7.99 -1.75 16.40
CA ALA A 142 -8.95 -1.09 17.32
C ALA A 142 -9.22 0.34 16.88
N ASP A 143 -8.17 1.10 16.55
CA ASP A 143 -8.29 2.48 16.09
C ASP A 143 -8.95 2.58 14.71
N PHE A 144 -8.64 1.66 13.80
CA PHE A 144 -9.38 1.56 12.54
C PHE A 144 -10.89 1.40 12.78
N ARG A 145 -11.30 0.51 13.69
CA ARG A 145 -12.74 0.29 13.99
C ARG A 145 -13.41 1.55 14.52
N LYS A 146 -12.72 2.32 15.36
CA LYS A 146 -13.23 3.59 15.93
C LYS A 146 -13.35 4.67 14.86
N GLN A 147 -12.32 4.79 14.00
CA GLN A 147 -12.14 5.93 13.09
C GLN A 147 -12.65 5.67 11.66
N LYS A 148 -12.99 4.42 11.28
CA LYS A 148 -13.44 4.10 9.92
C LYS A 148 -14.64 4.93 9.45
N LYS A 149 -15.50 5.38 10.38
CA LYS A 149 -16.64 6.23 10.08
C LYS A 149 -16.22 7.59 9.49
N ASP A 150 -15.06 8.10 9.87
CA ASP A 150 -14.54 9.39 9.43
C ASP A 150 -14.07 9.34 7.96
N PHE A 151 -13.90 8.14 7.42
CA PHE A 151 -13.55 7.90 6.02
C PHE A 151 -14.76 7.60 5.12
N ARG A 152 -16.00 7.58 5.65
CA ARG A 152 -17.20 7.25 4.84
C ARG A 152 -17.41 8.21 3.68
N VAL A 153 -17.23 9.51 3.91
CA VAL A 153 -17.40 10.53 2.87
C VAL A 153 -16.34 10.33 1.78
N SER A 154 -15.07 10.21 2.17
CA SER A 154 -13.97 9.97 1.22
C SER A 154 -14.16 8.66 0.43
N ARG A 155 -14.64 7.59 1.10
CA ARG A 155 -14.98 6.33 0.43
C ARG A 155 -16.07 6.53 -0.63
N LYS A 156 -17.19 7.17 -0.25
CA LYS A 156 -18.30 7.43 -1.18
C LYS A 156 -17.82 8.22 -2.39
N GLU A 157 -17.02 9.26 -2.16
CA GLU A 157 -16.44 10.06 -3.23
C GLU A 157 -15.50 9.23 -4.13
N ASN A 158 -14.57 8.47 -3.54
CA ASN A 158 -13.65 7.65 -4.33
C ASN A 158 -14.38 6.64 -5.22
N LEU A 159 -15.38 5.96 -4.67
CA LEU A 159 -16.16 4.98 -5.43
C LEU A 159 -17.03 5.63 -6.52
N SER A 160 -17.63 6.79 -6.25
CA SER A 160 -18.45 7.50 -7.24
C SER A 160 -17.66 8.08 -8.42
N ARG A 161 -16.35 8.36 -8.21
CA ARG A 161 -15.44 8.86 -9.25
C ARG A 161 -14.60 7.77 -9.91
N MET A 162 -14.80 6.51 -9.53
CA MET A 162 -14.06 5.40 -10.06
C MET A 162 -14.54 5.08 -11.48
N VAL A 163 -13.64 5.19 -12.46
CA VAL A 163 -13.90 4.85 -13.87
C VAL A 163 -13.08 3.64 -14.33
N VAL A 164 -12.01 3.29 -13.61
CA VAL A 164 -11.16 2.13 -13.90
C VAL A 164 -11.23 1.13 -12.74
N ASN A 165 -11.85 -0.02 -12.99
CA ASN A 165 -11.92 -1.15 -12.07
C ASN A 165 -12.16 -2.46 -12.84
N PRO A 166 -11.30 -3.45 -12.72
CA PRO A 166 -10.04 -3.46 -11.94
C PRO A 166 -8.94 -2.60 -12.59
N ILE A 167 -8.04 -2.08 -11.74
CA ILE A 167 -6.86 -1.36 -12.22
C ILE A 167 -5.88 -2.39 -12.81
N PRO A 168 -5.39 -2.20 -14.06
CA PRO A 168 -4.55 -3.19 -14.74
C PRO A 168 -3.27 -3.56 -13.98
N GLU A 169 -2.60 -2.59 -13.38
CA GLU A 169 -1.31 -2.80 -12.68
C GLU A 169 -1.47 -3.38 -11.27
N GLN A 170 -2.69 -3.70 -10.84
CA GLN A 170 -2.90 -4.42 -9.58
C GLN A 170 -2.79 -5.93 -9.80
N ALA A 171 -1.89 -6.56 -9.05
CA ALA A 171 -1.77 -8.01 -9.02
C ALA A 171 -3.10 -8.68 -8.66
N ARG A 172 -3.55 -9.62 -9.50
CA ARG A 172 -4.80 -10.40 -9.30
C ARG A 172 -4.55 -11.76 -8.63
N PHE A 173 -3.36 -12.00 -8.16
CA PHE A 173 -2.94 -13.22 -7.49
C PHE A 173 -2.42 -12.92 -6.09
N SER A 174 -2.29 -13.95 -5.27
CA SER A 174 -1.73 -13.83 -3.93
C SER A 174 -0.21 -13.85 -3.98
N ILE A 175 0.43 -12.73 -3.67
CA ILE A 175 1.90 -12.65 -3.53
C ILE A 175 2.41 -13.64 -2.47
N LEU A 176 1.67 -13.84 -1.37
CA LEU A 176 2.03 -14.83 -0.35
C LEU A 176 2.04 -16.24 -0.92
N TRP A 177 1.03 -16.59 -1.73
CA TRP A 177 1.00 -17.89 -2.40
C TRP A 177 2.15 -18.05 -3.38
N ALA A 178 2.41 -17.04 -4.20
CA ALA A 178 3.52 -17.06 -5.15
C ALA A 178 4.87 -17.23 -4.42
N TYR A 179 5.08 -16.53 -3.32
CA TYR A 179 6.31 -16.59 -2.55
C TYR A 179 6.50 -17.93 -1.84
N TYR A 180 5.52 -18.40 -1.05
CA TYR A 180 5.69 -19.56 -0.18
C TYR A 180 5.42 -20.90 -0.86
N PHE A 181 4.60 -20.93 -1.91
CA PHE A 181 4.17 -22.19 -2.54
C PHE A 181 4.63 -22.33 -4.01
N GLN A 182 4.92 -21.23 -4.70
CA GLN A 182 5.41 -21.26 -6.07
C GLN A 182 6.90 -20.91 -6.21
N ASN A 183 7.60 -20.70 -5.09
CA ASN A 183 9.02 -20.35 -5.05
C ASN A 183 9.40 -19.10 -5.87
N ARG A 184 8.47 -18.12 -5.98
CA ARG A 184 8.68 -16.87 -6.70
C ARG A 184 9.13 -15.81 -5.69
N HIS A 185 10.42 -15.52 -5.67
CA HIS A 185 11.02 -14.66 -4.67
C HIS A 185 11.39 -13.26 -5.19
N LYS A 186 11.46 -13.08 -6.51
CA LYS A 186 11.78 -11.82 -7.16
C LYS A 186 10.54 -11.24 -7.84
N TYR A 187 10.55 -9.94 -8.08
CA TYR A 187 9.47 -9.29 -8.84
C TYR A 187 9.43 -9.79 -10.28
N SER A 188 10.60 -9.99 -10.89
CA SER A 188 10.74 -10.56 -12.23
C SER A 188 10.20 -11.99 -12.38
N ASP A 189 10.07 -12.75 -11.27
CA ASP A 189 9.50 -14.11 -11.27
C ASP A 189 7.95 -14.08 -11.31
N LEU A 190 7.34 -12.92 -11.01
CA LEU A 190 5.89 -12.80 -10.94
C LEU A 190 5.25 -12.83 -12.33
N PRO A 191 4.01 -13.33 -12.45
CA PRO A 191 3.28 -13.22 -13.71
C PRO A 191 3.19 -11.74 -14.09
N HIS A 192 3.49 -11.43 -15.33
CA HIS A 192 3.33 -10.06 -15.85
C HIS A 192 1.88 -9.62 -15.66
N ILE A 193 1.74 -8.43 -15.08
CA ILE A 193 0.47 -7.76 -14.83
C ILE A 193 0.11 -6.96 -16.08
#